data_b8a129c832f5570986b9880d8c3a80e7
#
_entry.id   b8a129c832f5570986b9880d8c3a80e7
#
_cell.length_a   1.000
_cell.length_b   1.000
_cell.length_c   1.000
_cell.angle_alpha   90.00
_cell.angle_beta   90.00
_cell.angle_gamma   90.00
#
_symmetry.space_group_name_H-M   'P 1'
#
loop_
_entity.id
_entity.type
_entity.pdbx_description
1 polymer ?
#
loop_
_entity_poly.entity_id
_entity_poly.type
_entity_poly.pdbx_seq_one_letter_code
_entity_poly.pdbx_strand_id
1 'polypeptide(L)'
;MLIADLARDADQLHRALAGARVRLHKNGSLAEEGAGANVLDSPLHALLHFLVELLSCPGAADVAAGDIVTTGTWTDAWPVQAGETSTARFDAILPPLEVGFA
;
A
#
# COMPACT_ATOMS: atom_id res chain seq x y z
N MET A 1 20.44 8.05 13.17
CA MET A 1 19.87 8.60 11.92
C MET A 1 19.52 10.07 12.15
N LEU A 2 19.96 10.94 11.25
CA LEU A 2 19.65 12.37 11.35
C LEU A 2 18.25 12.66 10.81
N ILE A 3 17.59 13.70 11.30
CA ILE A 3 16.25 14.11 10.84
C ILE A 3 16.27 14.41 9.34
N ALA A 4 17.35 15.02 8.82
CA ALA A 4 17.50 15.29 7.40
C ALA A 4 17.53 13.98 6.55
N ASP A 5 18.14 12.93 7.08
CA ASP A 5 18.17 11.63 6.40
C ASP A 5 16.78 10.99 6.39
N LEU A 6 16.03 11.09 7.48
CA LEU A 6 14.64 10.60 7.55
C LEU A 6 13.75 11.31 6.52
N ALA A 7 13.87 12.64 6.41
CA ALA A 7 13.08 13.41 5.46
C ALA A 7 13.41 13.02 4.02
N ARG A 8 14.69 12.82 3.70
CA ARG A 8 15.14 12.40 2.38
C ARG A 8 14.64 11.00 2.06
N ASP A 9 14.76 10.06 3.01
CA ASP A 9 14.30 8.69 2.84
C ASP A 9 12.78 8.64 2.65
N ALA A 10 12.03 9.45 3.37
CA ALA A 10 10.57 9.55 3.22
C ALA A 10 10.19 10.07 1.83
N ASP A 11 10.89 11.09 1.31
CA ASP A 11 10.64 11.62 -0.03
C ASP A 11 10.95 10.59 -1.11
N GLN A 12 12.07 9.87 -0.99
CA GLN A 12 12.42 8.80 -1.91
C GLN A 12 11.39 7.68 -1.88
N LEU A 13 10.95 7.27 -0.69
CA LEU A 13 9.93 6.24 -0.54
C LEU A 13 8.59 6.69 -1.15
N HIS A 14 8.19 7.94 -0.94
CA HIS A 14 6.98 8.51 -1.53
C HIS A 14 7.01 8.40 -3.05
N ARG A 15 8.10 8.81 -3.67
CA ARG A 15 8.26 8.76 -5.12
C ARG A 15 8.29 7.33 -5.64
N ALA A 16 9.00 6.44 -4.94
CA ALA A 16 9.08 5.03 -5.31
C ALA A 16 7.71 4.36 -5.25
N LEU A 17 6.94 4.62 -4.20
CA LEU A 17 5.61 4.04 -4.05
C LEU A 17 4.61 4.62 -5.05
N ALA A 18 4.67 5.92 -5.32
CA ALA A 18 3.79 6.54 -6.31
C ALA A 18 4.01 5.97 -7.71
N GLY A 19 5.28 5.74 -8.08
CA GLY A 19 5.65 5.19 -9.38
C GLY A 19 5.64 3.68 -9.47
N ALA A 20 5.51 2.97 -8.35
CA ALA A 20 5.50 1.52 -8.35
C ALA A 20 4.23 0.98 -9.00
N ARG A 21 4.38 -0.08 -9.77
CA ARG A 21 3.26 -0.77 -10.40
C ARG A 21 3.07 -2.13 -9.75
N VAL A 22 1.84 -2.57 -9.72
CA VAL A 22 1.47 -3.90 -9.26
C VAL A 22 0.82 -4.67 -10.39
N ARG A 23 1.15 -5.94 -10.49
CA ARG A 23 0.46 -6.90 -11.35
C ARG A 23 -0.25 -7.89 -10.46
N LEU A 24 -1.57 -7.87 -10.54
CA LEU A 24 -2.41 -8.80 -9.78
C LEU A 24 -2.68 -10.03 -10.64
N HIS A 25 -2.29 -11.19 -10.15
CA HIS A 25 -2.51 -12.47 -10.81
C HIS A 25 -3.50 -13.30 -10.01
N LYS A 26 -4.38 -13.98 -10.72
CA LYS A 26 -5.32 -14.93 -10.16
C LYS A 26 -5.01 -16.30 -10.76
N ASN A 27 -4.59 -17.26 -9.92
CA ASN A 27 -4.15 -18.59 -10.35
C ASN A 27 -3.11 -18.53 -11.47
N GLY A 28 -2.19 -17.59 -11.41
CA GLY A 28 -1.13 -17.41 -12.38
C GLY A 28 -1.49 -16.59 -13.62
N SER A 29 -2.75 -16.20 -13.78
CA SER A 29 -3.19 -15.36 -14.91
C SER A 29 -3.32 -13.90 -14.48
N LEU A 30 -2.82 -12.98 -15.31
CA LEU A 30 -2.90 -11.55 -15.03
C LEU A 30 -4.36 -11.11 -15.03
N ALA A 31 -4.79 -10.54 -13.90
CA ALA A 31 -6.14 -9.98 -13.75
C ALA A 31 -6.15 -8.48 -14.01
N GLU A 32 -5.18 -7.73 -13.45
CA GLU A 32 -5.13 -6.29 -13.59
C GLU A 32 -3.74 -5.75 -13.26
N GLU A 33 -3.41 -4.58 -13.80
CA GLU A 33 -2.25 -3.79 -13.40
C GLU A 33 -2.74 -2.51 -12.72
N GLY A 34 -1.99 -2.06 -11.71
CA GLY A 34 -2.27 -0.81 -11.02
C GLY A 34 -0.98 -0.09 -10.64
N ALA A 35 -1.13 1.06 -10.00
CA ALA A 35 0.00 1.86 -9.57
C ALA A 35 -0.25 2.48 -8.19
N GLY A 36 0.82 2.76 -7.45
CA GLY A 36 0.73 3.40 -6.15
C GLY A 36 0.07 4.77 -6.20
N ALA A 37 0.23 5.50 -7.32
CA ALA A 37 -0.42 6.79 -7.52
C ALA A 37 -1.95 6.70 -7.51
N ASN A 38 -2.54 5.52 -7.69
CA ASN A 38 -3.99 5.33 -7.62
C ASN A 38 -4.55 5.55 -6.20
N VAL A 39 -3.69 5.61 -5.20
CA VAL A 39 -4.07 5.85 -3.81
C VAL A 39 -3.68 7.28 -3.43
N LEU A 40 -4.54 8.27 -3.72
CA LEU A 40 -4.32 9.70 -3.42
C LEU A 40 -2.90 10.16 -3.84
N ASP A 41 -2.50 9.82 -5.06
CA ASP A 41 -1.19 10.08 -5.67
C ASP A 41 -0.03 9.27 -5.05
N SER A 42 -0.17 8.72 -3.86
CA SER A 42 0.79 7.84 -3.21
C SER A 42 0.19 7.24 -1.94
N PRO A 43 0.53 5.99 -1.58
CA PRO A 43 0.14 5.42 -0.30
C PRO A 43 0.61 6.24 0.91
N LEU A 44 1.75 6.94 0.83
CA LEU A 44 2.20 7.83 1.90
C LEU A 44 1.33 9.06 2.04
N HIS A 45 0.76 9.59 0.95
CA HIS A 45 -0.23 10.67 1.00
C HIS A 45 -1.48 10.20 1.73
N ALA A 46 -1.96 9.00 1.42
CA ALA A 46 -3.12 8.43 2.11
C ALA A 46 -2.86 8.26 3.61
N LEU A 47 -1.68 7.80 3.98
CA LEU A 47 -1.28 7.68 5.37
C LEU A 47 -1.24 9.05 6.06
N LEU A 48 -0.69 10.07 5.39
CA LEU A 48 -0.65 11.43 5.94
C LEU A 48 -2.06 11.97 6.20
N HIS A 49 -2.97 11.80 5.27
CA HIS A 49 -4.37 12.21 5.47
C HIS A 49 -4.99 11.50 6.66
N PHE A 50 -4.76 10.21 6.80
CA PHE A 50 -5.24 9.45 7.95
C PHE A 50 -4.70 10.00 9.27
N LEU A 51 -3.40 10.28 9.35
CA LEU A 51 -2.77 10.80 10.57
C LEU A 51 -3.29 12.18 10.94
N VAL A 52 -3.52 13.05 9.94
CA VAL A 52 -4.09 14.39 10.17
C VAL A 52 -5.51 14.28 10.73
N GLU A 53 -6.35 13.43 10.15
CA GLU A 53 -7.70 13.20 10.65
C GLU A 53 -7.70 12.58 12.05
N LEU A 54 -6.77 11.68 12.32
CA LEU A 54 -6.63 11.07 13.65
C LEU A 54 -6.32 12.09 14.73
N LEU A 55 -5.45 13.07 14.44
CA LEU A 55 -5.13 14.15 15.35
C LEU A 55 -6.33 15.03 15.68
N SER A 56 -7.28 15.12 14.76
CA SER A 56 -8.51 15.93 14.91
C SER A 56 -9.64 15.14 15.57
N CYS A 57 -9.44 13.87 15.89
CA CYS A 57 -10.48 12.98 16.43
C CYS A 57 -10.32 12.84 17.94
N PRO A 58 -11.21 13.43 18.76
CA PRO A 58 -11.08 13.34 20.23
C PRO A 58 -11.17 11.88 20.71
N GLY A 59 -10.25 11.49 21.57
CA GLY A 59 -10.23 10.16 22.16
C GLY A 59 -9.63 9.07 21.28
N ALA A 60 -9.18 9.40 20.07
CA ALA A 60 -8.49 8.44 19.22
C ALA A 60 -7.09 8.17 19.76
N ALA A 61 -6.66 6.89 19.68
CA ALA A 61 -5.32 6.51 20.05
C ALA A 61 -4.33 6.89 18.94
N ASP A 62 -3.11 7.26 19.31
CA ASP A 62 -2.04 7.51 18.35
C ASP A 62 -1.57 6.21 17.70
N VAL A 63 -1.04 6.34 16.48
CA VAL A 63 -0.38 5.24 15.81
C VAL A 63 0.96 4.97 16.50
N ALA A 64 1.21 3.73 16.85
CA ALA A 64 2.40 3.29 17.56
C ALA A 64 3.22 2.32 16.72
N ALA A 65 4.48 2.11 17.12
CA ALA A 65 5.33 1.12 16.48
C ALA A 65 4.68 -0.26 16.54
N GLY A 66 4.67 -0.97 15.41
CA GLY A 66 4.03 -2.27 15.28
C GLY A 66 2.59 -2.23 14.78
N ASP A 67 1.97 -1.05 14.74
CA ASP A 67 0.63 -0.90 14.20
C ASP A 67 0.64 -1.08 12.67
N ILE A 68 -0.43 -1.67 12.16
CA ILE A 68 -0.64 -1.85 10.73
C ILE A 68 -1.78 -0.94 10.29
N VAL A 69 -1.54 -0.16 9.26
CA VAL A 69 -2.54 0.72 8.65
C VAL A 69 -2.72 0.31 7.20
N THR A 70 -3.97 0.07 6.80
CA THR A 70 -4.29 -0.17 5.39
C THR A 70 -4.77 1.13 4.75
N THR A 71 -4.33 1.36 3.53
CA THR A 71 -4.75 2.50 2.71
C THR A 71 -5.70 2.01 1.61
N GLY A 72 -5.94 2.82 0.58
CA GLY A 72 -6.73 2.39 -0.55
C GLY A 72 -6.05 1.31 -1.38
N THR A 73 -6.78 0.74 -2.31
CA THR A 73 -6.25 -0.29 -3.21
C THR A 73 -5.58 0.33 -4.43
N TRP A 74 -4.63 -0.39 -5.02
CA TRP A 74 -3.96 0.04 -6.25
C TRP A 74 -4.68 -0.45 -7.49
N THR A 75 -5.58 -1.41 -7.33
CA THR A 75 -6.40 -2.00 -8.39
C THR A 75 -7.86 -2.00 -7.96
N ASP A 76 -8.76 -2.41 -8.85
CA ASP A 76 -10.13 -2.71 -8.47
C ASP A 76 -10.17 -3.93 -7.53
N ALA A 77 -11.27 -4.05 -6.79
CA ALA A 77 -11.51 -5.21 -5.95
C ALA A 77 -12.02 -6.36 -6.83
N TRP A 78 -11.33 -7.49 -6.79
CA TRP A 78 -11.68 -8.67 -7.56
C TRP A 78 -12.33 -9.72 -6.67
N PRO A 79 -13.43 -10.34 -7.11
CA PRO A 79 -14.04 -11.41 -6.33
C PRO A 79 -13.12 -12.62 -6.28
N VAL A 80 -13.16 -13.34 -5.15
CA VAL A 80 -12.37 -14.55 -4.94
C VAL A 80 -13.28 -15.72 -4.62
N GLN A 81 -12.84 -16.92 -4.95
CA GLN A 81 -13.53 -18.15 -4.65
C GLN A 81 -12.59 -19.09 -3.88
N ALA A 82 -13.19 -20.08 -3.23
CA ALA A 82 -12.42 -21.10 -2.53
C ALA A 82 -11.47 -21.83 -3.47
N GLY A 83 -10.24 -22.05 -3.03
CA GLY A 83 -9.21 -22.72 -3.81
C GLY A 83 -8.42 -21.83 -4.76
N GLU A 84 -8.77 -20.55 -4.87
CA GLU A 84 -8.02 -19.60 -5.67
C GLU A 84 -6.80 -19.05 -4.93
N THR A 85 -5.76 -18.70 -5.69
CA THR A 85 -4.58 -18.01 -5.16
C THR A 85 -4.41 -16.70 -5.91
N SER A 86 -4.31 -15.60 -5.15
CA SER A 86 -4.02 -14.28 -5.70
C SER A 86 -2.59 -13.89 -5.37
N THR A 87 -1.87 -13.39 -6.36
CA THR A 87 -0.48 -12.94 -6.21
C THR A 87 -0.38 -11.49 -6.69
N ALA A 88 0.14 -10.62 -5.84
CA ALA A 88 0.47 -9.25 -6.20
C ALA A 88 1.98 -9.16 -6.39
N ARG A 89 2.42 -8.79 -7.58
CA ARG A 89 3.84 -8.59 -7.91
C ARG A 89 4.10 -7.14 -8.17
N PHE A 90 5.09 -6.59 -7.48
CA PHE A 90 5.48 -5.20 -7.59
C PHE A 90 6.77 -5.09 -8.38
N ASP A 91 6.90 -4.06 -9.20
CA ASP A 91 8.06 -3.84 -10.06
C ASP A 91 9.17 -3.00 -9.39
N ALA A 92 9.00 -2.63 -8.13
CA ALA A 92 9.94 -1.77 -7.43
C ALA A 92 10.45 -2.45 -6.16
N ILE A 93 10.52 -1.69 -5.08
CA ILE A 93 11.16 -2.05 -3.83
C ILE A 93 10.36 -3.03 -2.96
N LEU A 94 9.16 -3.41 -3.37
CA LEU A 94 8.27 -4.22 -2.56
C LEU A 94 8.35 -5.69 -2.96
N PRO A 95 8.39 -6.61 -2.00
CA PRO A 95 8.31 -8.04 -2.29
C PRO A 95 6.90 -8.43 -2.76
N PRO A 96 6.76 -9.54 -3.48
CA PRO A 96 5.44 -10.01 -3.87
C PRO A 96 4.63 -10.49 -2.66
N LEU A 97 3.31 -10.38 -2.77
CA LEU A 97 2.36 -10.90 -1.80
C LEU A 97 1.52 -12.00 -2.43
N GLU A 98 1.35 -13.10 -1.74
CA GLU A 98 0.53 -14.20 -2.20
C GLU A 98 -0.47 -14.60 -1.13
N VAL A 99 -1.74 -14.75 -1.52
CA VAL A 99 -2.83 -15.13 -0.62
C VAL A 99 -3.63 -16.25 -1.26
N GLY A 100 -3.74 -17.37 -0.54
CA GLY A 100 -4.62 -18.47 -0.92
C GLY A 100 -5.95 -18.39 -0.19
N PHE A 101 -7.03 -18.76 -0.86
CA PHE A 101 -8.38 -18.75 -0.32
C PHE A 101 -8.88 -20.18 -0.18
N ALA A 102 -9.30 -20.53 1.03
CA ALA A 102 -9.82 -21.87 1.33
C ALA A 102 -11.33 -21.96 1.15
#